data_66b17fe2606997c710df3fcd000dc263
#
_entry.id   66b17fe2606997c710df3fcd000dc263
#
_cell.length_a   1.000
_cell.length_b   1.000
_cell.length_c   1.000
_cell.angle_alpha   90.00
_cell.angle_beta   90.00
_cell.angle_gamma   90.00
#
_symmetry.space_group_name_H-M   'P 1'
#
loop_
_entity.id
_entity.type
_entity.pdbx_description
1 polymer ?
#
loop_
_entity_poly.entity_id
_entity_poly.type
_entity_poly.pdbx_seq_one_letter_code
_entity_poly.pdbx_strand_id
1 'polypeptide(L)'
;MGILSNFMNLNRYEILARIVIILLVLPLHEFAHGWVARKCGDDTAEAAGRLTLNPLAHVDPFGAVLLLLTGFGWAKPVPINPARMNHPRKGIIWTSLAGPLSNLLAALVGVVLMQIVFPFYYADPNAVLTGIYTLLYWFVAINISLAVFNLIPVPPLDGSKVLMMLLPYRQSAWLERNQRYLSLALWILILVGVLSTPLSYLSSWIMHFFVWATQWIGTLVQMVM
;
A
#
# COMPACT_ATOMS: atom_id res chain seq x y z
N MET A 1 -20.23 2.25 10.78
CA MET A 1 -19.42 1.90 11.97
C MET A 1 -18.26 2.87 12.00
N GLY A 2 -18.12 3.65 13.10
CA GLY A 2 -17.11 4.70 13.18
C GLY A 2 -15.72 4.14 13.49
N ILE A 3 -14.67 4.93 13.23
CA ILE A 3 -13.26 4.63 13.49
C ILE A 3 -13.03 4.12 14.93
N LEU A 4 -13.77 4.65 15.90
CA LEU A 4 -13.74 4.27 17.32
C LEU A 4 -14.22 2.83 17.59
N SER A 5 -15.19 2.31 16.84
CA SER A 5 -15.67 0.93 17.03
C SER A 5 -14.69 -0.11 16.48
N ASN A 6 -13.94 0.24 15.42
CA ASN A 6 -12.85 -0.60 14.92
C ASN A 6 -11.69 -0.67 15.91
N PHE A 7 -11.45 0.39 16.66
CA PHE A 7 -10.38 0.46 17.67
C PHE A 7 -10.60 -0.50 18.85
N MET A 8 -11.83 -0.67 19.28
CA MET A 8 -12.16 -1.52 20.45
C MET A 8 -12.16 -3.03 20.14
N ASN A 9 -12.16 -3.42 18.85
CA ASN A 9 -12.26 -4.81 18.39
C ASN A 9 -11.05 -5.27 17.54
N LEU A 10 -9.87 -4.64 17.70
CA LEU A 10 -8.68 -5.03 16.95
C LEU A 10 -8.26 -6.47 17.26
N ASN A 11 -8.22 -7.29 16.21
CA ASN A 11 -7.68 -8.64 16.30
C ASN A 11 -6.14 -8.56 16.46
N ARG A 12 -5.57 -9.34 17.39
CA ARG A 12 -4.12 -9.42 17.62
C ARG A 12 -3.32 -9.67 16.34
N TYR A 13 -3.85 -10.47 15.42
CA TYR A 13 -3.21 -10.75 14.12
C TYR A 13 -3.25 -9.55 13.16
N GLU A 14 -4.30 -8.75 13.24
CA GLU A 14 -4.39 -7.49 12.50
C GLU A 14 -3.35 -6.48 13.00
N ILE A 15 -3.16 -6.36 14.32
CA ILE A 15 -2.13 -5.49 14.91
C ILE A 15 -0.73 -5.97 14.47
N LEU A 16 -0.46 -7.28 14.53
CA LEU A 16 0.81 -7.85 14.07
C LEU A 16 1.04 -7.57 12.59
N ALA A 17 0.01 -7.72 11.74
CA ALA A 17 0.11 -7.39 10.31
C ALA A 17 0.41 -5.91 10.10
N ARG A 18 -0.23 -4.99 10.85
CA ARG A 18 0.05 -3.55 10.79
C ARG A 18 1.50 -3.22 11.20
N ILE A 19 2.04 -3.89 12.21
CA ILE A 19 3.45 -3.76 12.61
C ILE A 19 4.37 -4.21 11.47
N VAL A 20 4.10 -5.36 10.86
CA VAL A 20 4.86 -5.85 9.70
C VAL A 20 4.81 -4.85 8.54
N ILE A 21 3.64 -4.25 8.30
CA ILE A 21 3.48 -3.24 7.25
C ILE A 21 4.31 -1.99 7.54
N ILE A 22 4.29 -1.48 8.78
CA ILE A 22 5.09 -0.32 9.17
C ILE A 22 6.59 -0.58 9.00
N LEU A 23 7.05 -1.78 9.38
CA LEU A 23 8.48 -2.09 9.42
C LEU A 23 9.04 -2.60 8.09
N LEU A 24 8.22 -3.19 7.22
CA LEU A 24 8.69 -3.80 5.97
C LEU A 24 8.02 -3.18 4.74
N VAL A 25 6.70 -3.04 4.76
CA VAL A 25 5.96 -2.68 3.54
C VAL A 25 6.03 -1.20 3.25
N LEU A 26 5.87 -0.32 4.24
CA LEU A 26 6.03 1.12 4.05
C LEU A 26 7.46 1.48 3.61
N PRO A 27 8.54 0.94 4.22
CA PRO A 27 9.90 1.12 3.71
C PRO A 27 10.07 0.62 2.28
N LEU A 28 9.49 -0.53 1.92
CA LEU A 28 9.56 -1.05 0.56
C LEU A 28 8.82 -0.14 -0.43
N HIS A 29 7.65 0.36 -0.07
CA HIS A 29 6.88 1.32 -0.85
C HIS A 29 7.67 2.59 -1.15
N GLU A 30 8.25 3.20 -0.12
CA GLU A 30 9.09 4.41 -0.27
C GLU A 30 10.40 4.12 -1.03
N PHE A 31 11.03 2.98 -0.75
CA PHE A 31 12.19 2.51 -1.50
C PHE A 31 11.88 2.36 -2.99
N ALA A 32 10.71 1.79 -3.33
CA ALA A 32 10.30 1.60 -4.72
C ALA A 32 10.18 2.94 -5.45
N HIS A 33 9.60 3.96 -4.82
CA HIS A 33 9.57 5.33 -5.36
C HIS A 33 10.99 5.85 -5.64
N GLY A 34 11.88 5.80 -4.65
CA GLY A 34 13.25 6.29 -4.78
C GLY A 34 14.06 5.52 -5.83
N TRP A 35 13.88 4.19 -5.87
CA TRP A 35 14.60 3.33 -6.82
C TRP A 35 14.18 3.60 -8.28
N VAL A 36 12.88 3.75 -8.53
CA VAL A 36 12.38 4.10 -9.87
C VAL A 36 12.77 5.52 -10.25
N ALA A 37 12.71 6.49 -9.32
CA ALA A 37 13.19 7.85 -9.56
C ALA A 37 14.66 7.86 -9.99
N ARG A 38 15.53 7.10 -9.30
CA ARG A 38 16.94 6.92 -9.68
C ARG A 38 17.10 6.32 -11.07
N LYS A 39 16.31 5.30 -11.42
CA LYS A 39 16.31 4.71 -12.77
C LYS A 39 15.88 5.70 -13.85
N CYS A 40 15.06 6.68 -13.48
CA CYS A 40 14.66 7.78 -14.36
C CYS A 40 15.67 8.95 -14.41
N GLY A 41 16.79 8.88 -13.66
CA GLY A 41 17.87 9.89 -13.65
C GLY A 41 17.88 10.77 -12.40
N ASP A 42 16.93 10.63 -11.47
CA ASP A 42 16.86 11.41 -10.23
C ASP A 42 17.56 10.68 -9.08
N ASP A 43 18.76 11.13 -8.70
CA ASP A 43 19.57 10.60 -7.61
C ASP A 43 19.29 11.27 -6.25
N THR A 44 18.26 12.13 -6.15
CA THR A 44 17.98 12.94 -4.94
C THR A 44 17.74 12.05 -3.71
N ALA A 45 16.99 10.96 -3.85
CA ALA A 45 16.72 10.02 -2.75
C ALA A 45 18.00 9.33 -2.27
N GLU A 46 18.88 8.94 -3.19
CA GLU A 46 20.17 8.31 -2.89
C GLU A 46 21.11 9.30 -2.17
N ALA A 47 21.25 10.51 -2.71
CA ALA A 47 22.08 11.58 -2.12
C ALA A 47 21.60 11.97 -0.71
N ALA A 48 20.29 11.84 -0.43
CA ALA A 48 19.70 12.08 0.88
C ALA A 48 19.80 10.85 1.83
N GLY A 49 20.45 9.75 1.43
CA GLY A 49 20.52 8.50 2.21
C GLY A 49 19.17 7.80 2.42
N ARG A 50 18.18 8.13 1.56
CA ARG A 50 16.81 7.64 1.67
C ARG A 50 16.52 6.43 0.77
N LEU A 51 17.48 6.03 -0.08
CA LEU A 51 17.39 4.82 -0.90
C LEU A 51 17.84 3.58 -0.09
N THR A 52 17.07 3.23 0.92
CA THR A 52 17.36 2.15 1.88
C THR A 52 16.07 1.44 2.26
N LEU A 53 16.16 0.19 2.71
CA LEU A 53 15.05 -0.57 3.31
C LEU A 53 15.01 -0.44 4.84
N ASN A 54 15.87 0.40 5.43
CA ASN A 54 15.84 0.63 6.87
C ASN A 54 14.53 1.34 7.27
N PRO A 55 13.67 0.71 8.09
CA PRO A 55 12.38 1.29 8.49
C PRO A 55 12.52 2.66 9.16
N LEU A 56 13.57 2.87 9.96
CA LEU A 56 13.80 4.14 10.66
C LEU A 56 13.98 5.34 9.72
N ALA A 57 14.39 5.09 8.47
CA ALA A 57 14.49 6.15 7.47
C ALA A 57 13.12 6.58 6.93
N HIS A 58 12.10 5.72 6.99
CA HIS A 58 10.81 5.89 6.32
C HIS A 58 9.63 6.04 7.27
N VAL A 59 9.76 5.62 8.53
CA VAL A 59 8.68 5.70 9.50
C VAL A 59 8.51 7.14 9.98
N ASP A 60 7.28 7.65 9.84
CA ASP A 60 6.80 8.84 10.55
C ASP A 60 6.12 8.38 11.84
N PRO A 61 6.53 8.85 13.02
CA PRO A 61 5.96 8.37 14.29
C PRO A 61 4.45 8.57 14.39
N PHE A 62 3.94 9.73 13.94
CA PHE A 62 2.50 10.02 13.96
C PHE A 62 1.74 9.15 12.97
N GLY A 63 2.25 9.05 11.73
CA GLY A 63 1.66 8.19 10.70
C GLY A 63 1.63 6.72 11.11
N ALA A 64 2.70 6.24 11.76
CA ALA A 64 2.78 4.86 12.26
C ALA A 64 1.79 4.58 13.38
N VAL A 65 1.68 5.48 14.37
CA VAL A 65 0.69 5.35 15.46
C VAL A 65 -0.73 5.36 14.88
N LEU A 66 -1.02 6.27 13.96
CA LEU A 66 -2.34 6.34 13.34
C LEU A 66 -2.66 5.07 12.55
N LEU A 67 -1.69 4.53 11.80
CA LEU A 67 -1.85 3.28 11.07
C LEU A 67 -2.09 2.10 12.00
N LEU A 68 -1.36 2.01 13.11
CA LEU A 68 -1.60 0.98 14.13
C LEU A 68 -3.03 1.05 14.69
N LEU A 69 -3.51 2.25 14.97
CA LEU A 69 -4.78 2.47 15.65
C LEU A 69 -5.99 2.36 14.69
N THR A 70 -5.90 2.96 13.52
CA THR A 70 -7.05 3.13 12.62
C THR A 70 -6.97 2.30 11.33
N GLY A 71 -5.80 1.73 11.02
CA GLY A 71 -5.51 1.11 9.72
C GLY A 71 -5.16 2.10 8.62
N PHE A 72 -5.18 3.42 8.91
CA PHE A 72 -4.75 4.49 8.01
C PHE A 72 -3.56 5.22 8.61
N GLY A 73 -2.58 5.53 7.78
CA GLY A 73 -1.39 6.24 8.20
C GLY A 73 -0.54 6.62 7.00
N TRP A 74 0.61 7.19 7.28
CA TRP A 74 1.55 7.60 6.24
C TRP A 74 2.99 7.33 6.66
N ALA A 75 3.85 7.18 5.66
CA ALA A 75 5.29 7.13 5.82
C ALA A 75 5.89 8.53 5.65
N LYS A 76 7.12 8.70 6.06
CA LYS A 76 7.94 9.87 5.71
C LYS A 76 8.34 9.76 4.23
N PRO A 77 7.85 10.63 3.33
CA PRO A 77 8.03 10.47 1.90
C PRO A 77 9.51 10.59 1.49
N VAL A 78 9.90 9.85 0.46
CA VAL A 78 11.22 9.95 -0.17
C VAL A 78 11.27 11.21 -1.03
N PRO A 79 12.36 12.03 -0.95
CA PRO A 79 12.48 13.22 -1.77
C PRO A 79 12.69 12.84 -3.25
N ILE A 80 11.94 13.49 -4.13
CA ILE A 80 11.97 13.29 -5.58
C ILE A 80 12.11 14.67 -6.24
N ASN A 81 13.04 14.79 -7.19
CA ASN A 81 13.26 16.00 -7.96
C ASN A 81 13.03 15.76 -9.46
N PRO A 82 11.85 16.11 -9.98
CA PRO A 82 11.54 15.91 -11.39
C PRO A 82 12.50 16.59 -12.37
N ALA A 83 13.16 17.69 -11.95
CA ALA A 83 14.10 18.42 -12.80
C ALA A 83 15.39 17.63 -13.10
N ARG A 84 15.69 16.58 -12.30
CA ARG A 84 16.84 15.70 -12.53
C ARG A 84 16.51 14.50 -13.42
N MET A 85 15.22 14.26 -13.68
CA MET A 85 14.80 13.11 -14.48
C MET A 85 15.08 13.33 -15.98
N ASN A 86 15.54 12.28 -16.67
CA ASN A 86 15.78 12.30 -18.12
C ASN A 86 14.50 12.66 -18.91
N HIS A 87 13.36 12.16 -18.48
CA HIS A 87 12.03 12.41 -19.03
C HIS A 87 11.04 12.71 -17.86
N PRO A 88 10.94 13.95 -17.38
CA PRO A 88 10.21 14.30 -16.15
C PRO A 88 8.77 13.75 -16.11
N ARG A 89 8.01 13.94 -17.20
CA ARG A 89 6.61 13.48 -17.24
C ARG A 89 6.46 11.97 -17.08
N LYS A 90 7.25 11.18 -17.83
CA LYS A 90 7.24 9.71 -17.72
C LYS A 90 7.85 9.27 -16.39
N GLY A 91 8.93 9.93 -15.96
CA GLY A 91 9.59 9.64 -14.69
C GLY A 91 8.66 9.79 -13.50
N ILE A 92 7.89 10.88 -13.40
CA ILE A 92 6.91 11.09 -12.34
C ILE A 92 5.82 9.99 -12.37
N ILE A 93 5.30 9.63 -13.55
CA ILE A 93 4.28 8.57 -13.67
C ILE A 93 4.82 7.24 -13.11
N TRP A 94 5.97 6.78 -13.60
CA TRP A 94 6.53 5.50 -13.17
C TRP A 94 6.93 5.52 -11.69
N THR A 95 7.52 6.61 -11.24
CA THR A 95 7.89 6.78 -9.82
C THR A 95 6.65 6.73 -8.93
N SER A 96 5.58 7.43 -9.29
CA SER A 96 4.34 7.44 -8.49
C SER A 96 3.62 6.09 -8.49
N LEU A 97 3.69 5.33 -9.58
CA LEU A 97 3.10 3.99 -9.63
C LEU A 97 3.95 2.95 -8.88
N ALA A 98 5.25 3.20 -8.68
CA ALA A 98 6.17 2.22 -8.08
C ALA A 98 5.77 1.79 -6.68
N GLY A 99 5.34 2.74 -5.82
CA GLY A 99 4.88 2.46 -4.47
C GLY A 99 3.64 1.54 -4.46
N PRO A 100 2.51 1.94 -5.06
CA PRO A 100 1.34 1.09 -5.16
C PRO A 100 1.60 -0.28 -5.79
N LEU A 101 2.43 -0.36 -6.83
CA LEU A 101 2.81 -1.63 -7.45
C LEU A 101 3.64 -2.51 -6.52
N SER A 102 4.52 -1.94 -5.71
CA SER A 102 5.27 -2.70 -4.69
C SER A 102 4.35 -3.33 -3.64
N ASN A 103 3.29 -2.61 -3.23
CA ASN A 103 2.28 -3.14 -2.33
C ASN A 103 1.47 -4.28 -2.97
N LEU A 104 1.07 -4.14 -4.25
CA LEU A 104 0.39 -5.22 -4.96
C LEU A 104 1.28 -6.47 -5.11
N LEU A 105 2.59 -6.30 -5.36
CA LEU A 105 3.54 -7.41 -5.37
C LEU A 105 3.67 -8.08 -4.01
N ALA A 106 3.76 -7.30 -2.93
CA ALA A 106 3.78 -7.84 -1.56
C ALA A 106 2.49 -8.61 -1.25
N ALA A 107 1.33 -8.09 -1.66
CA ALA A 107 0.05 -8.77 -1.53
C ALA A 107 0.02 -10.09 -2.32
N LEU A 108 0.51 -10.10 -3.56
CA LEU A 108 0.57 -11.32 -4.39
C LEU A 108 1.45 -12.39 -3.74
N VAL A 109 2.63 -12.01 -3.21
CA VAL A 109 3.48 -12.93 -2.44
C VAL A 109 2.74 -13.47 -1.22
N GLY A 110 2.02 -12.61 -0.49
CA GLY A 110 1.19 -13.03 0.64
C GLY A 110 0.10 -14.02 0.25
N VAL A 111 -0.58 -13.81 -0.89
CA VAL A 111 -1.60 -14.76 -1.40
C VAL A 111 -0.96 -16.09 -1.77
N VAL A 112 0.20 -16.10 -2.43
CA VAL A 112 0.93 -17.35 -2.73
C VAL A 112 1.25 -18.12 -1.45
N LEU A 113 1.73 -17.44 -0.41
CA LEU A 113 1.97 -18.06 0.90
C LEU A 113 0.67 -18.59 1.54
N MET A 114 -0.45 -17.85 1.41
CA MET A 114 -1.76 -18.32 1.85
C MET A 114 -2.17 -19.61 1.13
N GLN A 115 -1.98 -19.71 -0.18
CA GLN A 115 -2.27 -20.92 -0.96
C GLN A 115 -1.43 -22.12 -0.54
N ILE A 116 -0.18 -21.89 -0.13
CA ILE A 116 0.70 -22.96 0.40
C ILE A 116 0.24 -23.41 1.79
N VAL A 117 -0.15 -22.47 2.65
CA VAL A 117 -0.55 -22.77 4.05
C VAL A 117 -1.97 -23.34 4.13
N PHE A 118 -2.86 -22.95 3.23
CA PHE A 118 -4.29 -23.28 3.27
C PHE A 118 -4.59 -24.78 3.36
N PRO A 119 -3.95 -25.70 2.58
CA PRO A 119 -4.20 -27.12 2.68
C PRO A 119 -3.88 -27.69 4.07
N PHE A 120 -2.78 -27.28 4.69
CA PHE A 120 -2.40 -27.70 6.04
C PHE A 120 -3.38 -27.16 7.08
N TYR A 121 -3.77 -25.87 6.96
CA TYR A 121 -4.77 -25.26 7.83
C TYR A 121 -6.14 -25.95 7.73
N TYR A 122 -6.52 -26.38 6.51
CA TYR A 122 -7.81 -27.05 6.28
C TYR A 122 -7.80 -28.50 6.82
N ALA A 123 -6.67 -29.20 6.70
CA ALA A 123 -6.53 -30.60 7.16
C ALA A 123 -6.46 -30.71 8.70
N ASP A 124 -5.76 -29.79 9.37
CA ASP A 124 -5.62 -29.74 10.84
C ASP A 124 -5.58 -28.30 11.34
N PRO A 125 -6.76 -27.69 11.65
CA PRO A 125 -6.85 -26.28 12.05
C PRO A 125 -6.38 -26.06 13.49
N ASN A 126 -5.08 -26.26 13.75
CA ASN A 126 -4.46 -25.94 15.04
C ASN A 126 -4.24 -24.43 15.21
N ALA A 127 -3.94 -24.00 16.45
CA ALA A 127 -3.78 -22.59 16.80
C ALA A 127 -2.65 -21.89 16.03
N VAL A 128 -1.58 -22.61 15.67
CA VAL A 128 -0.43 -22.06 14.95
C VAL A 128 -0.80 -21.80 13.49
N LEU A 129 -1.35 -22.77 12.79
CA LEU A 129 -1.76 -22.64 11.39
C LEU A 129 -2.87 -21.59 11.23
N THR A 130 -3.84 -21.56 12.15
CA THR A 130 -4.87 -20.53 12.21
C THR A 130 -4.25 -19.14 12.36
N GLY A 131 -3.25 -19.01 13.24
CA GLY A 131 -2.53 -17.76 13.46
C GLY A 131 -1.78 -17.29 12.22
N ILE A 132 -1.03 -18.20 11.58
CA ILE A 132 -0.26 -17.89 10.36
C ILE A 132 -1.20 -17.47 9.22
N TYR A 133 -2.26 -18.25 8.98
CA TYR A 133 -3.22 -17.96 7.91
C TYR A 133 -3.92 -16.61 8.13
N THR A 134 -4.34 -16.33 9.36
CA THR A 134 -4.99 -15.06 9.71
C THR A 134 -4.04 -13.87 9.57
N LEU A 135 -2.77 -14.02 9.97
CA LEU A 135 -1.74 -12.99 9.79
C LEU A 135 -1.51 -12.69 8.30
N LEU A 136 -1.36 -13.74 7.48
CA LEU A 136 -1.21 -13.60 6.03
C LEU A 136 -2.42 -12.93 5.39
N TYR A 137 -3.63 -13.29 5.81
CA TYR A 137 -4.86 -12.65 5.34
C TYR A 137 -4.85 -11.14 5.60
N TRP A 138 -4.57 -10.71 6.82
CA TRP A 138 -4.49 -9.29 7.16
C TRP A 138 -3.34 -8.58 6.44
N PHE A 139 -2.19 -9.23 6.30
CA PHE A 139 -1.07 -8.71 5.53
C PHE A 139 -1.47 -8.42 4.07
N VAL A 140 -2.13 -9.37 3.41
CA VAL A 140 -2.61 -9.21 2.04
C VAL A 140 -3.67 -8.11 1.95
N ALA A 141 -4.68 -8.15 2.82
CA ALA A 141 -5.78 -7.20 2.83
C ALA A 141 -5.31 -5.75 2.98
N ILE A 142 -4.37 -5.50 3.93
CA ILE A 142 -3.84 -4.16 4.17
C ILE A 142 -2.97 -3.70 2.99
N ASN A 143 -2.14 -4.58 2.40
CA ASN A 143 -1.32 -4.23 1.23
C ASN A 143 -2.18 -3.84 0.02
N ILE A 144 -3.22 -4.60 -0.28
CA ILE A 144 -4.17 -4.27 -1.35
C ILE A 144 -4.85 -2.94 -1.05
N SER A 145 -5.32 -2.74 0.18
CA SER A 145 -5.98 -1.49 0.59
C SER A 145 -5.05 -0.29 0.46
N LEU A 146 -3.78 -0.41 0.85
CA LEU A 146 -2.77 0.64 0.67
C LEU A 146 -2.51 0.96 -0.81
N ALA A 147 -2.42 -0.06 -1.66
CA ALA A 147 -2.24 0.13 -3.10
C ALA A 147 -3.43 0.86 -3.73
N VAL A 148 -4.65 0.38 -3.45
CA VAL A 148 -5.89 0.98 -3.96
C VAL A 148 -6.06 2.41 -3.47
N PHE A 149 -5.80 2.66 -2.18
CA PHE A 149 -5.87 3.98 -1.58
C PHE A 149 -4.89 4.95 -2.24
N ASN A 150 -3.61 4.56 -2.40
CA ASN A 150 -2.60 5.41 -3.01
C ASN A 150 -2.84 5.67 -4.51
N LEU A 151 -3.61 4.83 -5.20
CA LEU A 151 -4.00 5.05 -6.60
C LEU A 151 -5.18 6.01 -6.77
N ILE A 152 -5.85 6.45 -5.70
CA ILE A 152 -6.89 7.48 -5.78
C ILE A 152 -6.28 8.76 -6.37
N PRO A 153 -6.90 9.36 -7.42
CA PRO A 153 -6.34 10.51 -8.13
C PRO A 153 -6.58 11.85 -7.40
N VAL A 154 -6.38 11.85 -6.08
CA VAL A 154 -6.59 13.03 -5.20
C VAL A 154 -5.34 13.29 -4.38
N PRO A 155 -4.80 14.52 -4.34
CA PRO A 155 -3.67 14.86 -3.48
C PRO A 155 -3.99 14.59 -1.99
N PRO A 156 -3.02 14.12 -1.21
CA PRO A 156 -1.57 14.01 -1.49
C PRO A 156 -1.13 12.63 -2.04
N LEU A 157 -2.06 11.80 -2.48
CA LEU A 157 -1.83 10.41 -2.89
C LEU A 157 -1.08 10.30 -4.22
N ASP A 158 -0.40 9.17 -4.45
CA ASP A 158 0.43 8.95 -5.65
C ASP A 158 -0.36 8.99 -6.95
N GLY A 159 -1.60 8.49 -6.94
CA GLY A 159 -2.51 8.55 -8.09
C GLY A 159 -2.76 9.98 -8.58
N SER A 160 -2.70 10.97 -7.69
CA SER A 160 -2.85 12.39 -8.09
C SER A 160 -1.70 12.87 -8.96
N LYS A 161 -0.46 12.44 -8.65
CA LYS A 161 0.72 12.78 -9.44
C LYS A 161 0.64 12.17 -10.84
N VAL A 162 0.16 10.92 -10.94
CA VAL A 162 -0.11 10.27 -12.22
C VAL A 162 -1.15 11.06 -13.01
N LEU A 163 -2.29 11.40 -12.37
CA LEU A 163 -3.36 12.19 -13.00
C LEU A 163 -2.82 13.53 -13.50
N MET A 164 -2.07 14.28 -12.67
CA MET A 164 -1.51 15.58 -13.06
C MET A 164 -0.59 15.48 -14.28
N MET A 165 0.13 14.38 -14.47
CA MET A 165 0.98 14.19 -15.65
C MET A 165 0.19 13.79 -16.91
N LEU A 166 -1.01 13.26 -16.77
CA LEU A 166 -1.88 12.89 -17.89
C LEU A 166 -2.75 14.06 -18.38
N LEU A 167 -3.06 15.00 -17.50
CA LEU A 167 -3.92 16.14 -17.79
C LEU A 167 -3.23 17.25 -18.58
N PRO A 168 -3.99 18.06 -19.34
CA PRO A 168 -3.52 19.32 -19.90
C PRO A 168 -3.04 20.27 -18.80
N TYR A 169 -2.06 21.12 -19.12
CA TYR A 169 -1.42 22.04 -18.18
C TYR A 169 -2.41 22.87 -17.32
N ARG A 170 -3.47 23.39 -17.92
CA ARG A 170 -4.48 24.21 -17.21
C ARG A 170 -5.17 23.43 -16.08
N GLN A 171 -5.50 22.17 -16.31
CA GLN A 171 -6.17 21.30 -15.33
C GLN A 171 -5.19 20.81 -14.26
N SER A 172 -3.98 20.45 -14.67
CA SER A 172 -2.91 20.08 -13.74
C SER A 172 -2.57 21.23 -12.79
N ALA A 173 -2.40 22.46 -13.32
CA ALA A 173 -2.15 23.64 -12.51
C ALA A 173 -3.31 23.98 -11.56
N TRP A 174 -4.57 23.69 -11.95
CA TRP A 174 -5.71 23.84 -11.05
C TRP A 174 -5.65 22.85 -9.88
N LEU A 175 -5.34 21.56 -10.14
CA LEU A 175 -5.16 20.56 -9.10
C LEU A 175 -4.04 20.93 -8.13
N GLU A 176 -2.92 21.41 -8.64
CA GLU A 176 -1.78 21.84 -7.84
C GLU A 176 -2.12 23.03 -6.93
N ARG A 177 -2.79 24.06 -7.48
CA ARG A 177 -3.24 25.22 -6.70
C ARG A 177 -4.24 24.87 -5.60
N ASN A 178 -5.10 23.86 -5.83
CA ASN A 178 -6.14 23.45 -4.90
C ASN A 178 -5.75 22.24 -4.05
N GLN A 179 -4.48 21.79 -4.13
CA GLN A 179 -4.00 20.60 -3.45
C GLN A 179 -4.36 20.55 -1.96
N ARG A 180 -4.24 21.69 -1.25
CA ARG A 180 -4.57 21.80 0.18
C ARG A 180 -6.06 21.52 0.45
N TYR A 181 -6.94 22.07 -0.35
CA TYR A 181 -8.39 21.87 -0.19
C TYR A 181 -8.81 20.46 -0.57
N LEU A 182 -8.23 19.91 -1.63
CA LEU A 182 -8.47 18.52 -2.07
C LEU A 182 -7.99 17.51 -1.02
N SER A 183 -6.81 17.74 -0.42
CA SER A 183 -6.33 16.92 0.68
C SER A 183 -7.23 17.00 1.91
N LEU A 184 -7.71 18.18 2.27
CA LEU A 184 -8.66 18.35 3.38
C LEU A 184 -9.98 17.62 3.10
N ALA A 185 -10.52 17.77 1.89
CA ALA A 185 -11.74 17.07 1.47
C ALA A 185 -11.55 15.54 1.52
N LEU A 186 -10.40 15.02 1.07
CA LEU A 186 -10.07 13.60 1.17
C LEU A 186 -10.11 13.13 2.63
N TRP A 187 -9.47 13.86 3.55
CA TRP A 187 -9.48 13.51 4.97
C TRP A 187 -10.89 13.52 5.56
N ILE A 188 -11.72 14.49 5.20
CA ILE A 188 -13.13 14.54 5.63
C ILE A 188 -13.89 13.31 5.10
N LEU A 189 -13.73 12.95 3.82
CA LEU A 189 -14.38 11.77 3.23
C LEU A 189 -13.94 10.45 3.89
N ILE A 190 -12.67 10.34 4.31
CA ILE A 190 -12.15 9.20 5.09
C ILE A 190 -12.83 9.15 6.46
N LEU A 191 -12.86 10.27 7.18
CA LEU A 191 -13.44 10.36 8.53
C LEU A 191 -14.94 10.04 8.55
N VAL A 192 -15.67 10.51 7.54
CA VAL A 192 -17.12 10.22 7.37
C VAL A 192 -17.36 8.78 6.90
N GLY A 193 -16.31 8.09 6.39
CA GLY A 193 -16.40 6.70 5.95
C GLY A 193 -16.99 6.50 4.55
N VAL A 194 -17.19 7.57 3.76
CA VAL A 194 -17.74 7.50 2.40
C VAL A 194 -16.86 6.65 1.48
N LEU A 195 -15.54 6.71 1.66
CA LEU A 195 -14.58 5.96 0.85
C LEU A 195 -14.46 4.49 1.25
N SER A 196 -14.95 4.08 2.41
CA SER A 196 -14.80 2.70 2.89
C SER A 196 -15.45 1.68 1.97
N THR A 197 -16.68 1.94 1.49
CA THR A 197 -17.41 1.02 0.61
C THR A 197 -16.74 0.84 -0.76
N PRO A 198 -16.44 1.90 -1.54
CA PRO A 198 -15.77 1.72 -2.84
C PRO A 198 -14.36 1.12 -2.69
N LEU A 199 -13.60 1.49 -1.66
CA LEU A 199 -12.27 0.93 -1.42
C LEU A 199 -12.33 -0.56 -1.05
N SER A 200 -13.26 -0.95 -0.18
CA SER A 200 -13.44 -2.36 0.20
C SER A 200 -13.89 -3.20 -0.99
N TYR A 201 -14.79 -2.67 -1.84
CA TYR A 201 -15.25 -3.36 -3.03
C TYR A 201 -14.10 -3.62 -4.02
N LEU A 202 -13.30 -2.59 -4.32
CA LEU A 202 -12.16 -2.72 -5.23
C LEU A 202 -11.06 -3.62 -4.64
N SER A 203 -10.79 -3.49 -3.35
CA SER A 203 -9.82 -4.35 -2.66
C SER A 203 -10.24 -5.81 -2.67
N SER A 204 -11.54 -6.09 -2.45
CA SER A 204 -12.08 -7.45 -2.53
C SER A 204 -11.97 -8.04 -3.93
N TRP A 205 -12.23 -7.24 -4.96
CA TRP A 205 -12.08 -7.69 -6.34
C TRP A 205 -10.64 -8.08 -6.68
N ILE A 206 -9.66 -7.27 -6.26
CA ILE A 206 -8.23 -7.57 -6.44
C ILE A 206 -7.85 -8.84 -5.65
N MET A 207 -8.32 -8.97 -4.41
CA MET A 207 -8.09 -10.15 -3.59
C MET A 207 -8.60 -11.42 -4.29
N HIS A 208 -9.86 -11.41 -4.76
CA HIS A 208 -10.44 -12.54 -5.48
C HIS A 208 -9.66 -12.86 -6.75
N PHE A 209 -9.24 -11.85 -7.50
CA PHE A 209 -8.42 -12.05 -8.69
C PHE A 209 -7.08 -12.73 -8.35
N PHE A 210 -6.37 -12.28 -7.31
CA PHE A 210 -5.11 -12.88 -6.90
C PHE A 210 -5.29 -14.33 -6.42
N VAL A 211 -6.33 -14.60 -5.62
CA VAL A 211 -6.67 -15.95 -5.16
C VAL A 211 -6.98 -16.84 -6.35
N TRP A 212 -7.80 -16.38 -7.29
CA TRP A 212 -8.13 -17.14 -8.52
C TRP A 212 -6.89 -17.43 -9.36
N ALA A 213 -6.03 -16.44 -9.57
CA ALA A 213 -4.82 -16.61 -10.38
C ALA A 213 -3.78 -17.56 -9.75
N THR A 214 -3.82 -17.75 -8.44
CA THR A 214 -2.85 -18.57 -7.70
C THR A 214 -3.43 -19.87 -7.12
N GLN A 215 -4.73 -20.15 -7.27
CA GLN A 215 -5.41 -21.32 -6.67
C GLN A 215 -4.79 -22.67 -7.05
N TRP A 216 -4.20 -22.77 -8.24
CA TRP A 216 -3.49 -23.96 -8.71
C TRP A 216 -2.33 -24.35 -7.77
N ILE A 217 -1.71 -23.42 -7.05
CA ILE A 217 -0.65 -23.68 -6.08
C ILE A 217 -1.20 -24.52 -4.92
N GLY A 218 -2.34 -24.12 -4.34
CA GLY A 218 -3.00 -24.87 -3.28
C GLY A 218 -3.37 -26.29 -3.72
N THR A 219 -3.84 -26.43 -4.96
CA THR A 219 -4.16 -27.76 -5.54
C THR A 219 -2.90 -28.63 -5.65
N LEU A 220 -1.78 -28.06 -6.11
CA LEU A 220 -0.51 -28.80 -6.18
C LEU A 220 -0.02 -29.23 -4.80
N VAL A 221 -0.12 -28.37 -3.78
CA VAL A 221 0.26 -28.71 -2.41
C VAL A 221 -0.61 -29.85 -1.88
N GLN A 222 -1.93 -29.83 -2.12
CA GLN A 222 -2.84 -30.92 -1.73
C GLN A 222 -2.51 -32.27 -2.39
N MET A 223 -1.99 -32.28 -3.62
CA MET A 223 -1.59 -33.50 -4.30
C MET A 223 -0.33 -34.17 -3.73
N VAL A 224 0.49 -33.38 -3.01
CA VAL A 224 1.78 -33.84 -2.44
C VAL A 224 1.62 -34.21 -0.95
N MET A 225 0.56 -33.78 -0.29
CA MET A 225 0.21 -34.13 1.10
C MET A 225 -0.44 -35.50 1.19
#